data_143eae07d686b12a803f2eedc762edb5
#
_entry.id   143eae07d686b12a803f2eedc762edb5
#
_cell.length_a   1.000
_cell.length_b   1.000
_cell.length_c   1.000
_cell.angle_alpha   90.00
_cell.angle_beta   90.00
_cell.angle_gamma   90.00
#
_symmetry.space_group_name_H-M   'P 1'
#
loop_
_entity.id
_entity.type
_entity.pdbx_description
1 polymer ?
#
loop_
_entity_poly.entity_id
_entity_poly.type
_entity_poly.pdbx_seq_one_letter_code
_entity_poly.pdbx_strand_id
1 'polypeptide(L)'
;LTVDDTVLVSKALFGEYAEHLHELVVDKYSRRPFLYLLNGLDGRFFSPSVQKELKHYIELSQETSKKPNDQKKKELLDKISPAFYKSITDHTTEILSENIGSQFIGEVFLNNAPISDDKREEAISALIETFKGDFEEEEHPINKAFSVRLLKSLIQGGKWDAKTKTLIKLDVPGIGSDFATRFYEEVIGDNLEKWIENKDTSFIVVSIFESIDDKNAQFFKDLKKIKKDVKKASQEDNKGAQLLVKLAGF
;
A
#
# COMPACT_ATOMS: atom_id res chain seq x y z
N LEU A 1 -18.26 16.81 2.45
CA LEU A 1 -17.32 16.61 1.35
C LEU A 1 -17.99 16.58 -0.02
N THR A 2 -19.15 15.97 -0.15
CA THR A 2 -19.88 15.88 -1.44
C THR A 2 -20.60 17.16 -1.84
N VAL A 3 -20.97 18.01 -0.90
CA VAL A 3 -21.89 19.14 -1.10
C VAL A 3 -21.23 20.48 -0.84
N ASP A 4 -20.30 20.54 0.10
CA ASP A 4 -19.79 21.79 0.66
C ASP A 4 -18.58 22.36 -0.09
N ASP A 5 -18.27 23.63 0.20
CA ASP A 5 -17.14 24.35 -0.37
C ASP A 5 -15.80 23.81 0.14
N THR A 6 -14.83 23.69 -0.78
CA THR A 6 -13.48 23.22 -0.47
C THR A 6 -12.75 24.08 0.57
N VAL A 7 -13.05 25.38 0.64
CA VAL A 7 -12.40 26.30 1.60
C VAL A 7 -12.90 26.05 3.02
N LEU A 8 -14.22 25.91 3.19
CA LEU A 8 -14.82 25.66 4.51
C LEU A 8 -14.39 24.29 5.04
N VAL A 9 -14.51 23.25 4.23
CA VAL A 9 -14.12 21.88 4.60
C VAL A 9 -12.63 21.82 4.97
N SER A 10 -11.75 22.42 4.16
CA SER A 10 -10.31 22.38 4.43
C SER A 10 -9.91 23.17 5.68
N LYS A 11 -10.59 24.26 5.99
CA LYS A 11 -10.28 25.08 7.19
C LYS A 11 -10.89 24.53 8.47
N ALA A 12 -12.14 24.07 8.40
CA ALA A 12 -12.88 23.68 9.60
C ALA A 12 -12.68 22.20 9.98
N LEU A 13 -12.57 21.31 8.99
CA LEU A 13 -12.53 19.87 9.28
C LEU A 13 -11.13 19.28 9.16
N PHE A 14 -10.34 19.65 8.15
CA PHE A 14 -9.08 18.98 7.91
C PHE A 14 -8.01 19.33 8.93
N GLY A 15 -8.06 20.50 9.55
CA GLY A 15 -7.18 20.86 10.65
C GLY A 15 -7.34 19.91 11.83
N GLU A 16 -8.59 19.69 12.27
CA GLU A 16 -8.90 18.77 13.35
C GLU A 16 -8.62 17.30 12.97
N TYR A 17 -8.99 16.89 11.75
CA TYR A 17 -8.75 15.53 11.31
C TYR A 17 -7.26 15.19 11.20
N ALA A 18 -6.42 16.14 10.83
CA ALA A 18 -4.98 15.90 10.67
C ALA A 18 -4.31 15.51 12.00
N GLU A 19 -4.76 16.05 13.13
CA GLU A 19 -4.19 15.78 14.46
C GLU A 19 -4.51 14.34 14.93
N HIS A 20 -5.67 13.78 14.54
CA HIS A 20 -6.16 12.46 14.98
C HIS A 20 -6.25 11.46 13.84
N LEU A 21 -5.59 11.70 12.72
CA LEU A 21 -5.81 10.94 11.51
C LEU A 21 -5.46 9.44 11.68
N HIS A 22 -4.40 9.13 12.42
CA HIS A 22 -3.98 7.74 12.72
C HIS A 22 -5.08 6.94 13.42
N GLU A 23 -5.87 7.56 14.31
CA GLU A 23 -7.01 6.93 14.97
C GLU A 23 -8.21 6.79 14.01
N LEU A 24 -8.45 7.82 13.20
CA LEU A 24 -9.61 7.85 12.29
C LEU A 24 -9.49 6.84 11.15
N VAL A 25 -8.28 6.59 10.65
CA VAL A 25 -8.07 5.68 9.51
C VAL A 25 -8.12 4.20 9.86
N VAL A 26 -8.02 3.85 11.13
CA VAL A 26 -8.19 2.48 11.65
C VAL A 26 -9.64 2.19 12.09
N ASP A 27 -10.53 3.17 12.08
CA ASP A 27 -11.96 2.98 12.33
C ASP A 27 -12.74 2.80 11.02
N LYS A 28 -13.65 1.82 11.02
CA LYS A 28 -14.44 1.43 9.83
C LYS A 28 -15.27 2.55 9.21
N TYR A 29 -15.79 3.47 10.03
CA TYR A 29 -16.67 4.54 9.58
C TYR A 29 -15.92 5.84 9.40
N SER A 30 -15.07 6.20 10.32
CA SER A 30 -14.32 7.46 10.33
C SER A 30 -13.36 7.59 9.13
N ARG A 31 -12.83 6.48 8.59
CA ARG A 31 -11.99 6.48 7.38
C ARG A 31 -12.73 6.76 6.08
N ARG A 32 -14.07 6.61 6.04
CA ARG A 32 -14.85 6.71 4.79
C ARG A 32 -14.72 8.05 4.05
N PRO A 33 -14.70 9.21 4.72
CA PRO A 33 -14.46 10.49 4.05
C PRO A 33 -13.14 10.50 3.26
N PHE A 34 -12.08 9.94 3.84
CA PHE A 34 -10.75 9.88 3.21
C PHE A 34 -10.72 8.90 2.04
N LEU A 35 -11.35 7.73 2.19
CA LEU A 35 -11.50 6.76 1.11
C LEU A 35 -12.36 7.29 -0.05
N TYR A 36 -13.36 8.13 0.24
CA TYR A 36 -14.12 8.82 -0.80
C TYR A 36 -13.23 9.77 -1.61
N LEU A 37 -12.35 10.51 -0.97
CA LEU A 37 -11.42 11.40 -1.67
C LEU A 37 -10.40 10.61 -2.52
N LEU A 38 -9.92 9.48 -2.02
CA LEU A 38 -8.96 8.62 -2.72
C LEU A 38 -9.59 7.83 -3.87
N ASN A 39 -10.77 7.23 -3.65
CA ASN A 39 -11.34 6.19 -4.52
C ASN A 39 -12.74 6.53 -5.07
N GLY A 40 -13.33 7.66 -4.68
CA GLY A 40 -14.73 7.94 -4.98
C GLY A 40 -15.68 6.98 -4.27
N LEU A 41 -16.78 6.64 -4.91
CA LEU A 41 -17.81 5.74 -4.38
C LEU A 41 -17.50 4.28 -4.71
N ASP A 42 -16.32 3.79 -4.31
CA ASP A 42 -15.90 2.42 -4.57
C ASP A 42 -16.71 1.41 -3.74
N GLY A 43 -17.24 0.36 -4.39
CA GLY A 43 -18.04 -0.69 -3.75
C GLY A 43 -17.30 -1.52 -2.70
N ARG A 44 -15.97 -1.46 -2.65
CA ARG A 44 -15.18 -2.08 -1.58
C ARG A 44 -15.41 -1.41 -0.22
N PHE A 45 -15.76 -0.12 -0.22
CA PHE A 45 -15.86 0.71 1.00
C PHE A 45 -17.27 1.22 1.26
N PHE A 46 -18.09 1.33 0.22
CA PHE A 46 -19.44 1.86 0.30
C PHE A 46 -20.47 0.84 -0.19
N SER A 47 -21.46 0.53 0.66
CA SER A 47 -22.57 -0.33 0.26
C SER A 47 -23.39 0.30 -0.88
N PRO A 48 -24.12 -0.49 -1.69
CA PRO A 48 -24.93 0.04 -2.78
C PRO A 48 -25.94 1.10 -2.33
N SER A 49 -26.51 0.97 -1.14
CA SER A 49 -27.45 1.96 -0.57
C SER A 49 -26.75 3.29 -0.29
N VAL A 50 -25.57 3.26 0.34
CA VAL A 50 -24.76 4.45 0.63
C VAL A 50 -24.29 5.11 -0.66
N GLN A 51 -23.85 4.31 -1.65
CA GLN A 51 -23.46 4.84 -2.96
C GLN A 51 -24.62 5.58 -3.63
N LYS A 52 -25.83 5.01 -3.60
CA LYS A 52 -27.02 5.63 -4.18
C LYS A 52 -27.35 6.96 -3.50
N GLU A 53 -27.31 6.99 -2.18
CA GLU A 53 -27.57 8.20 -1.38
C GLU A 53 -26.53 9.30 -1.68
N LEU A 54 -25.24 8.96 -1.63
CA LEU A 54 -24.17 9.92 -1.88
C LEU A 54 -24.18 10.43 -3.34
N LYS A 55 -24.50 9.58 -4.32
CA LYS A 55 -24.69 10.00 -5.72
C LYS A 55 -25.81 11.05 -5.84
N HIS A 56 -26.92 10.83 -5.17
CA HIS A 56 -28.02 11.80 -5.17
C HIS A 56 -27.59 13.17 -4.63
N TYR A 57 -26.83 13.21 -3.51
CA TYR A 57 -26.31 14.48 -2.99
C TYR A 57 -25.29 15.14 -3.93
N ILE A 58 -24.45 14.36 -4.60
CA ILE A 58 -23.49 14.85 -5.59
C ILE A 58 -24.25 15.49 -6.76
N GLU A 59 -25.30 14.84 -7.29
CA GLU A 59 -26.13 15.34 -8.38
C GLU A 59 -26.83 16.67 -7.98
N LEU A 60 -27.47 16.72 -6.83
CA LEU A 60 -28.07 17.94 -6.31
C LEU A 60 -27.06 19.07 -6.14
N SER A 61 -25.86 18.76 -5.66
CA SER A 61 -24.82 19.78 -5.50
C SER A 61 -24.33 20.34 -6.83
N GLN A 62 -24.38 19.56 -7.91
CA GLN A 62 -23.98 20.01 -9.24
C GLN A 62 -24.98 20.98 -9.87
N GLU A 63 -26.26 20.93 -9.51
CA GLU A 63 -27.28 21.88 -9.98
C GLU A 63 -27.03 23.29 -9.43
N THR A 64 -26.45 23.40 -8.26
CA THR A 64 -26.26 24.71 -7.56
C THR A 64 -24.79 25.16 -7.55
N SER A 65 -23.84 24.26 -7.69
CA SER A 65 -22.40 24.55 -7.63
C SER A 65 -21.86 24.95 -9.01
N LYS A 66 -21.11 26.04 -9.05
CA LYS A 66 -20.35 26.45 -10.26
C LYS A 66 -19.12 25.60 -10.50
N LYS A 67 -18.66 24.83 -9.50
CA LYS A 67 -17.43 24.02 -9.55
C LYS A 67 -17.77 22.56 -9.81
N PRO A 68 -17.17 21.91 -10.83
CA PRO A 68 -17.33 20.49 -11.08
C PRO A 68 -16.93 19.63 -9.86
N ASN A 69 -17.65 18.55 -9.62
CA ASN A 69 -17.40 17.67 -8.47
C ASN A 69 -15.98 17.08 -8.45
N ASP A 70 -15.47 16.69 -9.60
CA ASP A 70 -14.09 16.14 -9.70
C ASP A 70 -13.04 17.19 -9.34
N GLN A 71 -13.24 18.45 -9.69
CA GLN A 71 -12.37 19.53 -9.27
C GLN A 71 -12.43 19.75 -7.77
N LYS A 72 -13.62 19.75 -7.15
CA LYS A 72 -13.77 19.86 -5.68
C LYS A 72 -13.06 18.71 -4.98
N LYS A 73 -13.28 17.49 -5.45
CA LYS A 73 -12.64 16.30 -4.91
C LYS A 73 -11.11 16.38 -4.99
N LYS A 74 -10.57 16.80 -6.13
CA LYS A 74 -9.14 17.00 -6.31
C LYS A 74 -8.57 18.04 -5.35
N GLU A 75 -9.20 19.20 -5.25
CA GLU A 75 -8.75 20.27 -4.33
C GLU A 75 -8.77 19.82 -2.86
N LEU A 76 -9.79 19.05 -2.45
CA LEU A 76 -9.86 18.49 -1.12
C LEU A 76 -8.78 17.44 -0.89
N LEU A 77 -8.53 16.58 -1.87
CA LEU A 77 -7.47 15.58 -1.80
C LEU A 77 -6.09 16.24 -1.70
N ASP A 78 -5.83 17.26 -2.51
CA ASP A 78 -4.57 18.03 -2.46
C ASP A 78 -4.34 18.66 -1.07
N LYS A 79 -5.42 19.07 -0.39
CA LYS A 79 -5.32 19.68 0.94
C LYS A 79 -5.09 18.68 2.07
N ILE A 80 -5.69 17.49 2.01
CA ILE A 80 -5.60 16.50 3.10
C ILE A 80 -4.42 15.53 2.93
N SER A 81 -3.94 15.32 1.70
CA SER A 81 -2.88 14.35 1.41
C SER A 81 -1.61 14.53 2.24
N PRO A 82 -1.12 15.76 2.52
CA PRO A 82 0.01 15.94 3.41
C PRO A 82 -0.21 15.32 4.81
N ALA A 83 -1.44 15.39 5.34
CA ALA A 83 -1.77 14.76 6.62
C ALA A 83 -1.78 13.24 6.51
N PHE A 84 -2.20 12.66 5.37
CA PHE A 84 -2.12 11.21 5.14
C PHE A 84 -0.68 10.71 5.25
N TYR A 85 0.23 11.33 4.52
CA TYR A 85 1.64 10.94 4.53
C TYR A 85 2.29 11.18 5.88
N LYS A 86 2.01 12.34 6.52
CA LYS A 86 2.49 12.62 7.88
C LYS A 86 2.02 11.55 8.88
N SER A 87 0.74 11.20 8.85
CA SER A 87 0.18 10.17 9.73
C SER A 87 0.82 8.80 9.48
N ILE A 88 1.07 8.44 8.22
CA ILE A 88 1.80 7.21 7.89
C ILE A 88 3.23 7.29 8.42
N THR A 89 3.95 8.40 8.23
CA THR A 89 5.32 8.55 8.71
C THR A 89 5.42 8.43 10.23
N ASP A 90 4.54 9.12 10.95
CA ASP A 90 4.63 9.24 12.41
C ASP A 90 4.03 8.04 13.16
N HIS A 91 3.05 7.34 12.56
CA HIS A 91 2.24 6.30 13.21
C HIS A 91 2.13 5.00 12.40
N THR A 92 3.15 4.68 11.57
CA THR A 92 3.12 3.51 10.68
C THR A 92 2.79 2.22 11.44
N THR A 93 3.44 1.96 12.55
CA THR A 93 3.26 0.71 13.33
C THR A 93 1.83 0.58 13.85
N GLU A 94 1.27 1.65 14.38
CA GLU A 94 -0.10 1.68 14.90
C GLU A 94 -1.11 1.43 13.77
N ILE A 95 -0.99 2.15 12.65
CA ILE A 95 -1.88 2.01 11.50
C ILE A 95 -1.75 0.61 10.88
N LEU A 96 -0.51 0.10 10.75
CA LEU A 96 -0.23 -1.21 10.16
C LEU A 96 -0.64 -2.37 11.07
N SER A 97 -0.86 -2.14 12.37
CA SER A 97 -1.34 -3.19 13.28
C SER A 97 -2.76 -3.67 12.96
N GLU A 98 -3.54 -2.86 12.25
CA GLU A 98 -4.93 -3.10 11.92
C GLU A 98 -5.15 -3.36 10.41
N ASN A 99 -6.00 -4.35 10.08
CA ASN A 99 -6.34 -4.64 8.69
C ASN A 99 -6.90 -3.40 7.94
N ILE A 100 -7.71 -2.62 8.63
CA ILE A 100 -8.33 -1.40 8.10
C ILE A 100 -7.28 -0.33 7.82
N GLY A 101 -6.34 -0.15 8.73
CA GLY A 101 -5.22 0.77 8.57
C GLY A 101 -4.27 0.37 7.46
N SER A 102 -3.94 -0.92 7.38
CA SER A 102 -3.14 -1.48 6.29
C SER A 102 -3.77 -1.21 4.90
N GLN A 103 -5.10 -1.35 4.78
CA GLN A 103 -5.81 -0.99 3.55
C GLN A 103 -5.69 0.51 3.25
N PHE A 104 -5.80 1.37 4.27
CA PHE A 104 -5.67 2.82 4.08
C PHE A 104 -4.29 3.21 3.55
N ILE A 105 -3.21 2.68 4.13
CA ILE A 105 -1.84 2.88 3.63
C ILE A 105 -1.76 2.49 2.14
N GLY A 106 -2.28 1.33 1.78
CA GLY A 106 -2.33 0.87 0.40
C GLY A 106 -3.08 1.83 -0.54
N GLU A 107 -4.23 2.34 -0.09
CA GLU A 107 -5.01 3.27 -0.93
C GLU A 107 -4.31 4.64 -1.08
N VAL A 108 -3.58 5.12 -0.07
CA VAL A 108 -2.81 6.38 -0.17
C VAL A 108 -1.70 6.25 -1.23
N PHE A 109 -0.87 5.21 -1.14
CA PHE A 109 0.23 5.00 -2.09
C PHE A 109 -0.27 4.64 -3.49
N LEU A 110 -1.14 3.63 -3.61
CA LEU A 110 -1.58 3.11 -4.91
C LEU A 110 -2.55 4.01 -5.68
N ASN A 111 -3.15 5.02 -5.04
CA ASN A 111 -3.86 6.09 -5.77
C ASN A 111 -2.97 7.31 -6.03
N ASN A 112 -1.68 7.22 -5.70
CA ASN A 112 -0.74 8.32 -5.89
C ASN A 112 -1.28 9.63 -5.29
N ALA A 113 -1.71 9.58 -4.01
CA ALA A 113 -2.21 10.76 -3.32
C ALA A 113 -1.18 11.91 -3.42
N PRO A 114 -1.61 13.14 -3.76
CA PRO A 114 -0.69 14.23 -4.12
C PRO A 114 0.20 14.63 -2.95
N ILE A 115 1.51 14.61 -3.15
CA ILE A 115 2.52 15.03 -2.16
C ILE A 115 3.85 15.33 -2.87
N SER A 116 4.76 16.03 -2.24
CA SER A 116 6.14 16.16 -2.70
C SER A 116 6.90 14.84 -2.58
N ASP A 117 7.88 14.63 -3.45
CA ASP A 117 8.65 13.39 -3.48
C ASP A 117 9.35 13.13 -2.14
N ASP A 118 9.93 14.15 -1.52
CA ASP A 118 10.60 14.03 -0.20
C ASP A 118 9.66 13.45 0.88
N LYS A 119 8.43 13.95 0.95
CA LYS A 119 7.45 13.47 1.94
C LYS A 119 6.93 12.06 1.62
N ARG A 120 6.84 11.72 0.35
CA ARG A 120 6.53 10.35 -0.08
C ARG A 120 7.64 9.41 0.35
N GLU A 121 8.90 9.78 0.12
CA GLU A 121 10.07 9.01 0.51
C GLU A 121 10.18 8.82 2.02
N GLU A 122 9.89 9.86 2.82
CA GLU A 122 9.82 9.75 4.28
C GLU A 122 8.80 8.67 4.70
N ALA A 123 7.60 8.67 4.12
CA ALA A 123 6.56 7.71 4.45
C ALA A 123 6.88 6.28 3.96
N ILE A 124 7.50 6.12 2.79
CA ILE A 124 7.99 4.82 2.30
C ILE A 124 9.06 4.28 3.22
N SER A 125 10.01 5.13 3.65
CA SER A 125 11.08 4.75 4.57
C SER A 125 10.52 4.32 5.93
N ALA A 126 9.56 5.06 6.49
CA ALA A 126 8.90 4.68 7.73
C ALA A 126 8.18 3.33 7.62
N LEU A 127 7.52 3.07 6.48
CA LEU A 127 6.87 1.79 6.24
C LEU A 127 7.87 0.63 6.13
N ILE A 128 8.97 0.81 5.38
CA ILE A 128 10.01 -0.22 5.24
C ILE A 128 10.66 -0.52 6.60
N GLU A 129 10.90 0.51 7.41
CA GLU A 129 11.49 0.37 8.75
C GLU A 129 10.70 -0.56 9.66
N THR A 130 9.35 -0.57 9.55
CA THR A 130 8.50 -1.45 10.38
C THR A 130 8.66 -2.94 10.06
N PHE A 131 9.24 -3.27 8.91
CA PHE A 131 9.51 -4.67 8.52
C PHE A 131 10.94 -5.12 8.81
N LYS A 132 11.78 -4.25 9.40
CA LYS A 132 13.12 -4.65 9.86
C LYS A 132 13.03 -5.44 11.17
N GLY A 133 14.01 -6.28 11.41
CA GLY A 133 14.07 -7.11 12.61
C GLY A 133 13.90 -8.59 12.33
N ASP A 134 13.65 -9.36 13.38
CA ASP A 134 13.46 -10.80 13.26
C ASP A 134 12.00 -11.12 12.93
N PHE A 135 11.75 -11.59 11.73
CA PHE A 135 10.41 -11.94 11.29
C PHE A 135 9.83 -13.21 11.98
N GLU A 136 10.60 -13.91 12.79
CA GLU A 136 10.11 -15.00 13.64
C GLU A 136 9.42 -14.48 14.90
N GLU A 137 9.58 -13.20 15.26
CA GLU A 137 8.85 -12.58 16.36
C GLU A 137 7.35 -12.51 16.03
N GLU A 138 6.49 -12.92 16.98
CA GLU A 138 5.03 -13.05 16.80
C GLU A 138 4.38 -11.74 16.31
N GLU A 139 4.81 -10.60 16.86
CA GLU A 139 4.25 -9.29 16.53
C GLU A 139 4.80 -8.69 15.22
N HIS A 140 5.77 -9.34 14.58
CA HIS A 140 6.33 -8.82 13.34
C HIS A 140 5.26 -8.68 12.25
N PRO A 141 5.19 -7.53 11.53
CA PRO A 141 4.12 -7.26 10.55
C PRO A 141 3.99 -8.33 9.46
N ILE A 142 5.05 -9.03 9.12
CA ILE A 142 5.05 -10.10 8.12
C ILE A 142 4.17 -11.30 8.52
N ASN A 143 3.89 -11.46 9.81
CA ASN A 143 3.04 -12.54 10.34
C ASN A 143 1.54 -12.18 10.26
N LYS A 144 1.21 -10.96 9.85
CA LYS A 144 -0.17 -10.48 9.67
C LYS A 144 -0.55 -10.53 8.18
N ALA A 145 -1.51 -11.37 7.82
CA ALA A 145 -1.90 -11.59 6.42
C ALA A 145 -2.29 -10.31 5.67
N PHE A 146 -2.81 -9.29 6.35
CA PHE A 146 -3.16 -8.01 5.75
C PHE A 146 -1.94 -7.14 5.46
N SER A 147 -0.91 -7.16 6.31
CA SER A 147 0.36 -6.48 6.05
C SER A 147 1.11 -7.11 4.88
N VAL A 148 1.09 -8.45 4.79
CA VAL A 148 1.65 -9.17 3.63
C VAL A 148 0.94 -8.79 2.33
N ARG A 149 -0.40 -8.64 2.35
CA ARG A 149 -1.14 -8.19 1.15
C ARG A 149 -0.76 -6.77 0.74
N LEU A 150 -0.64 -5.85 1.70
CA LEU A 150 -0.15 -4.50 1.44
C LEU A 150 1.24 -4.55 0.82
N LEU A 151 2.18 -5.23 1.47
CA LEU A 151 3.56 -5.35 1.04
C LEU A 151 3.66 -5.87 -0.40
N LYS A 152 2.93 -6.95 -0.72
CA LYS A 152 2.87 -7.48 -2.08
C LYS A 152 2.35 -6.46 -3.10
N SER A 153 1.31 -5.72 -2.76
CA SER A 153 0.75 -4.71 -3.66
C SER A 153 1.74 -3.59 -3.95
N LEU A 154 2.53 -3.18 -2.95
CA LEU A 154 3.56 -2.15 -3.11
C LEU A 154 4.78 -2.67 -3.89
N ILE A 155 5.23 -3.89 -3.62
CA ILE A 155 6.30 -4.57 -4.36
C ILE A 155 5.91 -4.74 -5.82
N GLN A 156 4.68 -5.21 -6.09
CA GLN A 156 4.19 -5.45 -7.45
C GLN A 156 3.78 -4.16 -8.18
N GLY A 157 3.67 -3.04 -7.46
CA GLY A 157 3.29 -1.75 -8.01
C GLY A 157 1.89 -1.74 -8.60
N GLY A 158 0.92 -2.40 -7.95
CA GLY A 158 -0.40 -2.50 -8.55
C GLY A 158 -1.50 -2.96 -7.62
N LYS A 159 -2.72 -2.91 -8.16
CA LYS A 159 -3.95 -3.38 -7.50
C LYS A 159 -4.45 -4.65 -8.15
N TRP A 160 -4.80 -5.64 -7.32
CA TRP A 160 -5.43 -6.85 -7.80
C TRP A 160 -6.89 -6.61 -8.19
N ASP A 161 -7.24 -6.86 -9.44
CA ASP A 161 -8.63 -6.86 -9.88
C ASP A 161 -9.22 -8.26 -9.74
N ALA A 162 -10.17 -8.40 -8.81
CA ALA A 162 -10.84 -9.67 -8.54
C ALA A 162 -11.76 -10.15 -9.69
N LYS A 163 -12.22 -9.23 -10.56
CA LYS A 163 -13.09 -9.57 -11.68
C LYS A 163 -12.31 -10.20 -12.84
N THR A 164 -11.22 -9.57 -13.22
CA THR A 164 -10.35 -10.03 -14.30
C THR A 164 -9.31 -11.04 -13.82
N LYS A 165 -9.11 -11.17 -12.50
CA LYS A 165 -8.06 -11.96 -11.85
C LYS A 165 -6.66 -11.59 -12.37
N THR A 166 -6.42 -10.29 -12.55
CA THR A 166 -5.15 -9.75 -13.02
C THR A 166 -4.65 -8.64 -12.10
N LEU A 167 -3.35 -8.44 -12.08
CA LEU A 167 -2.72 -7.28 -11.43
C LEU A 167 -2.78 -6.09 -12.41
N ILE A 168 -3.46 -5.02 -12.00
CA ILE A 168 -3.43 -3.75 -12.69
C ILE A 168 -2.22 -2.98 -12.20
N LYS A 169 -1.16 -2.92 -13.01
CA LYS A 169 0.04 -2.14 -12.69
C LYS A 169 -0.26 -0.65 -12.72
N LEU A 170 0.37 0.08 -11.82
CA LEU A 170 0.24 1.53 -11.64
C LEU A 170 1.62 2.15 -11.78
N ASP A 171 1.66 3.34 -12.37
CA ASP A 171 2.89 4.14 -12.46
C ASP A 171 2.90 5.14 -11.28
N VAL A 172 3.46 4.70 -10.16
CA VAL A 172 3.54 5.49 -8.92
C VAL A 172 5.00 5.58 -8.49
N PRO A 173 5.56 6.81 -8.32
CA PRO A 173 6.93 6.99 -7.88
C PRO A 173 7.24 6.27 -6.56
N GLY A 174 8.37 5.58 -6.51
CA GLY A 174 8.84 4.84 -5.34
C GLY A 174 8.10 3.52 -5.05
N ILE A 175 7.14 3.10 -5.91
CA ILE A 175 6.36 1.86 -5.79
C ILE A 175 6.73 0.92 -6.96
N GLY A 176 6.46 -0.37 -6.82
CA GLY A 176 6.84 -1.37 -7.83
C GLY A 176 8.31 -1.73 -7.74
N SER A 177 9.04 -1.65 -8.86
CA SER A 177 10.46 -2.03 -8.94
C SER A 177 11.34 -1.28 -7.92
N ASP A 178 11.10 0.02 -7.72
CA ASP A 178 11.86 0.83 -6.76
C ASP A 178 11.60 0.35 -5.32
N PHE A 179 10.33 0.15 -4.96
CA PHE A 179 9.97 -0.37 -3.64
C PHE A 179 10.55 -1.77 -3.42
N ALA A 180 10.45 -2.65 -4.41
CA ALA A 180 10.98 -4.02 -4.35
C ALA A 180 12.50 -4.03 -4.12
N THR A 181 13.24 -3.16 -4.82
CA THR A 181 14.69 -3.03 -4.69
C THR A 181 15.07 -2.56 -3.30
N ARG A 182 14.45 -1.48 -2.82
CA ARG A 182 14.72 -0.94 -1.47
C ARG A 182 14.34 -1.93 -0.37
N PHE A 183 13.18 -2.57 -0.48
CA PHE A 183 12.74 -3.55 0.50
C PHE A 183 13.72 -4.73 0.58
N TYR A 184 14.24 -5.19 -0.56
CA TYR A 184 15.28 -6.19 -0.57
C TYR A 184 16.55 -5.70 0.14
N GLU A 185 17.06 -4.53 -0.23
CA GLU A 185 18.34 -4.02 0.29
C GLU A 185 18.27 -3.66 1.78
N GLU A 186 17.16 -3.12 2.25
CA GLU A 186 17.02 -2.60 3.62
C GLU A 186 16.47 -3.63 4.62
N VAL A 187 15.69 -4.63 4.17
CA VAL A 187 15.01 -5.58 5.06
C VAL A 187 15.53 -7.01 4.88
N ILE A 188 15.59 -7.49 3.64
CA ILE A 188 15.93 -8.90 3.38
C ILE A 188 17.43 -9.11 3.37
N GLY A 189 18.15 -8.41 2.48
CA GLY A 189 19.62 -8.39 2.39
C GLY A 189 20.29 -9.73 2.68
N ASP A 190 21.11 -9.74 3.72
CA ASP A 190 21.88 -10.92 4.15
C ASP A 190 21.01 -12.08 4.69
N ASN A 191 19.72 -11.84 4.94
CA ASN A 191 18.78 -12.86 5.42
C ASN A 191 18.01 -13.56 4.28
N LEU A 192 18.38 -13.36 3.01
CA LEU A 192 17.65 -13.89 1.85
C LEU A 192 17.40 -15.40 1.94
N GLU A 193 18.35 -16.19 2.43
CA GLU A 193 18.20 -17.62 2.61
C GLU A 193 17.05 -17.95 3.57
N LYS A 194 17.00 -17.33 4.75
CA LYS A 194 15.93 -17.52 5.72
C LYS A 194 14.54 -17.14 5.16
N TRP A 195 14.48 -16.03 4.40
CA TRP A 195 13.25 -15.59 3.75
C TRP A 195 12.75 -16.58 2.70
N ILE A 196 13.64 -17.32 2.05
CA ILE A 196 13.26 -18.36 1.07
C ILE A 196 12.91 -19.68 1.76
N GLU A 197 13.56 -20.06 2.85
CA GLU A 197 13.26 -21.27 3.61
C GLU A 197 11.88 -21.21 4.27
N ASN A 198 11.46 -20.05 4.76
CA ASN A 198 10.14 -19.87 5.34
C ASN A 198 9.06 -19.86 4.24
N LYS A 199 7.99 -20.69 4.43
CA LYS A 199 6.95 -20.91 3.43
C LYS A 199 6.13 -19.65 3.09
N ASP A 200 5.93 -18.76 4.05
CA ASP A 200 5.11 -17.56 3.88
C ASP A 200 5.92 -16.42 3.25
N THR A 201 7.13 -16.17 3.75
CA THR A 201 7.99 -15.10 3.25
C THR A 201 8.60 -15.42 1.88
N SER A 202 8.72 -16.69 1.51
CA SER A 202 9.20 -17.10 0.16
C SER A 202 8.36 -16.50 -0.97
N PHE A 203 7.05 -16.27 -0.77
CA PHE A 203 6.20 -15.60 -1.76
C PHE A 203 6.47 -14.10 -1.87
N ILE A 204 7.01 -13.46 -0.84
CA ILE A 204 7.49 -12.08 -0.94
C ILE A 204 8.72 -12.04 -1.84
N VAL A 205 9.65 -12.99 -1.65
CA VAL A 205 10.85 -13.09 -2.51
C VAL A 205 10.46 -13.36 -3.97
N VAL A 206 9.44 -14.18 -4.23
CA VAL A 206 8.86 -14.35 -5.59
C VAL A 206 8.37 -13.02 -6.14
N SER A 207 7.60 -12.27 -5.34
CA SER A 207 7.07 -10.98 -5.80
C SER A 207 8.18 -9.98 -6.11
N ILE A 208 9.26 -9.98 -5.36
CA ILE A 208 10.45 -9.16 -5.62
C ILE A 208 11.12 -9.60 -6.93
N PHE A 209 11.30 -10.91 -7.14
CA PHE A 209 11.88 -11.46 -8.38
C PHE A 209 11.13 -11.00 -9.63
N GLU A 210 9.79 -10.99 -9.55
CA GLU A 210 8.92 -10.59 -10.64
C GLU A 210 8.87 -9.07 -10.87
N SER A 211 9.16 -8.28 -9.83
CA SER A 211 8.94 -6.83 -9.84
C SER A 211 10.19 -6.02 -10.13
N ILE A 212 11.40 -6.49 -9.77
CA ILE A 212 12.64 -5.78 -10.06
C ILE A 212 12.94 -5.84 -11.56
N ASP A 213 12.99 -4.67 -12.20
CA ASP A 213 13.23 -4.53 -13.63
C ASP A 213 14.70 -4.70 -14.00
N ASP A 214 15.63 -4.15 -13.20
CA ASP A 214 17.06 -4.27 -13.44
C ASP A 214 17.57 -5.67 -13.08
N LYS A 215 17.84 -6.48 -14.10
CA LYS A 215 18.39 -7.85 -13.92
C LYS A 215 19.84 -7.89 -13.42
N ASN A 216 20.53 -6.74 -13.33
CA ASN A 216 21.84 -6.60 -12.71
C ASN A 216 21.76 -6.18 -11.23
N ALA A 217 20.56 -5.95 -10.68
CA ALA A 217 20.36 -5.61 -9.28
C ALA A 217 21.03 -6.62 -8.34
N GLN A 218 21.39 -6.17 -7.16
CA GLN A 218 22.08 -6.98 -6.16
C GLN A 218 21.30 -8.25 -5.80
N PHE A 219 19.98 -8.13 -5.72
CA PHE A 219 19.07 -9.26 -5.49
C PHE A 219 19.35 -10.48 -6.38
N PHE A 220 19.47 -10.29 -7.72
CA PHE A 220 19.71 -11.41 -8.63
C PHE A 220 21.10 -12.02 -8.49
N LYS A 221 22.10 -11.23 -8.09
CA LYS A 221 23.46 -11.72 -7.81
C LYS A 221 23.46 -12.61 -6.57
N ASP A 222 22.80 -12.16 -5.51
CA ASP A 222 22.72 -12.88 -4.25
C ASP A 222 21.87 -14.15 -4.38
N LEU A 223 20.74 -14.07 -5.07
CA LEU A 223 19.91 -15.25 -5.37
C LEU A 223 20.70 -16.35 -6.12
N LYS A 224 21.58 -15.97 -7.04
CA LYS A 224 22.45 -16.93 -7.75
C LYS A 224 23.48 -17.59 -6.83
N LYS A 225 24.02 -16.86 -5.83
CA LYS A 225 24.97 -17.42 -4.86
C LYS A 225 24.35 -18.54 -4.03
N ILE A 226 23.09 -18.36 -3.60
CA ILE A 226 22.35 -19.31 -2.75
C ILE A 226 21.50 -20.31 -3.55
N LYS A 227 21.77 -20.50 -4.83
CA LYS A 227 21.02 -21.43 -5.71
C LYS A 227 20.82 -22.83 -5.11
N LYS A 228 21.80 -23.35 -4.37
CA LYS A 228 21.73 -24.68 -3.74
C LYS A 228 20.68 -24.70 -2.62
N ASP A 229 20.62 -23.64 -1.83
CA ASP A 229 19.72 -23.50 -0.69
C ASP A 229 18.28 -23.30 -1.18
N VAL A 230 18.08 -22.52 -2.26
CA VAL A 230 16.77 -22.38 -2.95
C VAL A 230 16.26 -23.73 -3.43
N LYS A 231 17.14 -24.57 -4.04
CA LYS A 231 16.76 -25.93 -4.48
C LYS A 231 16.41 -26.84 -3.30
N LYS A 232 17.16 -26.76 -2.21
CA LYS A 232 16.88 -27.51 -0.99
C LYS A 232 15.52 -27.13 -0.43
N ALA A 233 15.26 -25.84 -0.22
CA ALA A 233 13.97 -25.34 0.26
C ALA A 233 12.80 -25.75 -0.65
N SER A 234 13.01 -25.86 -1.96
CA SER A 234 11.98 -26.29 -2.92
C SER A 234 11.57 -27.76 -2.77
N GLN A 235 12.38 -28.58 -2.10
CA GLN A 235 12.09 -29.99 -1.83
C GLN A 235 11.25 -30.20 -0.57
N GLU A 236 11.12 -29.18 0.29
CA GLU A 236 10.47 -29.22 1.60
C GLU A 236 8.98 -28.76 1.59
N ASP A 237 8.24 -29.00 0.50
CA ASP A 237 6.86 -28.53 0.31
C ASP A 237 6.73 -26.99 0.46
N ASN A 238 7.72 -26.25 0.00
CA ASN A 238 7.74 -24.79 -0.07
C ASN A 238 7.41 -24.31 -1.49
N LYS A 239 6.15 -23.94 -1.71
CA LYS A 239 5.65 -23.54 -3.04
C LYS A 239 6.31 -22.27 -3.57
N GLY A 240 6.68 -21.31 -2.69
CA GLY A 240 7.40 -20.11 -3.10
C GLY A 240 8.79 -20.42 -3.59
N ALA A 241 9.54 -21.28 -2.88
CA ALA A 241 10.87 -21.75 -3.32
C ALA A 241 10.78 -22.55 -4.63
N GLN A 242 9.76 -23.40 -4.80
CA GLN A 242 9.52 -24.13 -6.06
C GLN A 242 9.30 -23.18 -7.23
N LEU A 243 8.53 -22.11 -7.01
CA LEU A 243 8.27 -21.08 -8.01
C LEU A 243 9.54 -20.29 -8.35
N LEU A 244 10.37 -19.95 -7.34
CA LEU A 244 11.66 -19.30 -7.55
C LEU A 244 12.62 -20.15 -8.38
N VAL A 245 12.71 -21.46 -8.12
CA VAL A 245 13.52 -22.39 -8.93
C VAL A 245 13.09 -22.34 -10.40
N LYS A 246 11.77 -22.36 -10.64
CA LYS A 246 11.22 -22.30 -12.00
C LYS A 246 11.50 -20.97 -12.69
N LEU A 247 11.28 -19.86 -12.00
CA LEU A 247 11.46 -18.51 -12.55
C LEU A 247 12.93 -18.16 -12.79
N ALA A 248 13.82 -18.56 -11.88
CA ALA A 248 15.25 -18.30 -11.97
C ALA A 248 16.00 -19.30 -12.91
N GLY A 249 15.35 -20.35 -13.38
CA GLY A 249 15.96 -21.37 -14.21
C GLY A 249 17.03 -22.18 -13.47
N PHE A 250 16.83 -22.50 -12.20
CA PHE A 250 17.80 -23.18 -11.34
C PHE A 250 17.80 -24.69 -11.50
#